data_a80cb769886b4f0eb4ee804842338773
#
_entry.id   a80cb769886b4f0eb4ee804842338773
#
_cell.length_a   1.000
_cell.length_b   1.000
_cell.length_c   1.000
_cell.angle_alpha   90.00
_cell.angle_beta   90.00
_cell.angle_gamma   90.00
#
_symmetry.space_group_name_H-M   'P 1'
#
loop_
_entity.id
_entity.type
_entity.pdbx_description
1 polymer ?
#
loop_
_entity_poly.entity_id
_entity_poly.type
_entity_poly.pdbx_seq_one_letter_code
_entity_poly.pdbx_strand_id
1 'polypeptide(L)'
;MSKLSDRIIQVLIRKDVSIHAQLFRFMSLLGTIAMAVGGVYTLAEGMEIKNVAALFAGALFMGMLFWAGNKFQQYDLCSFILMSGLNGIFLPVTFLRSGGLKSGMPLWFVLGFISLFFLLRGKSLAAGTVITIIADAYCFYTAYVHPERITYMESESVVYGDIIVSAVITIFLTCAFMFIQITLSEYQRKENEKQQAELVAAMNTQSRFLANMSHEIRTPINTIIGLNEMTLREENLSDDIIENANNIQSASKMLLSLINDILDLSKIEAGKMEVVPARYETGELFSEIVNTTWIRAHEKNLEFCVNVSEKLPSMLYGDEMRIKQVLTNILSNAIKYTQKGSVTLFVESEQTGADEILLKMAVIDTGMGIRQDDMKYLFDSFKRVNEGSTKGIEGTGLGLSICSQLVNLMGGQITVDSIYQKGSTFTITIPQKIVNATPLGNLNYNSSSRHQRSSYKKSFEAPEAKVLVVDDNDMNLLVAKKLLRETKVQLALAHSGMECLKLTAKNNYDVIFMDHMMPEMDGEKTMDLVRNQQGGFCRKTPIIALTANAMSGAEEKYRKMGFSDYLAKPINGILFEAMLLRYLPKERIEY
;
A
#
# COMPACT_ATOMS: atom_id res chain seq x y z
N MET A 1 11.73 5.49 41.01
CA MET A 1 12.21 6.38 39.91
C MET A 1 11.06 6.82 38.97
N SER A 2 10.05 6.01 38.65
CA SER A 2 8.97 6.36 37.70
C SER A 2 8.13 7.58 38.07
N LYS A 3 7.72 7.74 39.33
CA LYS A 3 6.85 8.86 39.76
C LYS A 3 7.53 10.24 39.73
N LEU A 4 8.85 10.31 39.88
CA LEU A 4 9.59 11.56 39.81
C LEU A 4 9.81 11.97 38.35
N SER A 5 10.16 11.01 37.48
CA SER A 5 10.26 11.25 36.05
C SER A 5 8.91 11.70 35.46
N ASP A 6 7.80 11.08 35.85
CA ASP A 6 6.46 11.45 35.38
C ASP A 6 6.05 12.87 35.80
N ARG A 7 6.40 13.31 37.01
CA ARG A 7 6.16 14.69 37.47
C ARG A 7 7.05 15.70 36.73
N ILE A 8 8.33 15.40 36.53
CA ILE A 8 9.25 16.24 35.76
C ILE A 8 8.74 16.35 34.31
N ILE A 9 8.31 15.24 33.72
CA ILE A 9 7.72 15.18 32.39
C ILE A 9 6.47 16.06 32.29
N GLN A 10 5.53 15.99 33.25
CA GLN A 10 4.32 16.80 33.23
C GLN A 10 4.57 18.31 33.35
N VAL A 11 5.62 18.72 34.07
CA VAL A 11 6.00 20.14 34.23
C VAL A 11 6.77 20.69 33.04
N LEU A 12 7.61 19.86 32.41
CA LEU A 12 8.51 20.25 31.32
C LEU A 12 7.90 20.09 29.92
N ILE A 13 7.00 19.13 29.73
CA ILE A 13 6.44 18.82 28.41
C ILE A 13 5.19 19.65 28.11
N ARG A 14 5.35 20.66 27.28
CA ARG A 14 4.26 21.18 26.44
C ARG A 14 4.20 20.34 25.17
N LYS A 15 3.06 19.70 24.89
CA LYS A 15 2.85 18.83 23.71
C LYS A 15 3.07 19.55 22.38
N ASP A 16 3.01 20.88 22.39
CA ASP A 16 3.04 21.74 21.20
C ASP A 16 4.45 22.24 20.85
N VAL A 17 5.51 21.82 21.58
CA VAL A 17 6.84 22.40 21.45
C VAL A 17 7.90 21.32 21.27
N SER A 18 8.87 21.55 20.35
CA SER A 18 9.96 20.61 20.08
C SER A 18 10.84 20.34 21.32
N ILE A 19 11.53 19.18 21.34
CA ILE A 19 12.46 18.82 22.43
C ILE A 19 13.48 19.95 22.68
N HIS A 20 14.05 20.54 21.62
CA HIS A 20 15.05 21.61 21.77
C HIS A 20 14.47 22.86 22.41
N ALA A 21 13.24 23.21 22.07
CA ALA A 21 12.55 24.33 22.70
C ALA A 21 12.26 24.03 24.18
N GLN A 22 11.97 22.80 24.54
CA GLN A 22 11.79 22.39 25.94
C GLN A 22 13.12 22.40 26.70
N LEU A 23 14.19 21.92 26.12
CA LEU A 23 15.53 22.00 26.68
C LEU A 23 15.99 23.46 26.85
N PHE A 24 15.77 24.32 25.86
CA PHE A 24 16.05 25.76 25.97
C PHE A 24 15.29 26.40 27.13
N ARG A 25 14.00 26.13 27.26
CA ARG A 25 13.17 26.65 28.37
C ARG A 25 13.70 26.21 29.72
N PHE A 26 14.06 24.95 29.85
CA PHE A 26 14.65 24.42 31.10
C PHE A 26 15.98 25.06 31.40
N MET A 27 16.88 25.10 30.41
CA MET A 27 18.25 25.66 30.60
C MET A 27 18.23 27.16 30.90
N SER A 28 17.41 27.93 30.17
CA SER A 28 17.34 29.38 30.41
C SER A 28 16.70 29.71 31.76
N LEU A 29 15.71 28.95 32.22
CA LEU A 29 15.10 29.11 33.55
C LEU A 29 16.10 28.72 34.66
N LEU A 30 16.72 27.55 34.55
CA LEU A 30 17.71 27.07 35.53
C LEU A 30 18.88 28.01 35.61
N GLY A 31 19.43 28.47 34.48
CA GLY A 31 20.52 29.43 34.43
C GLY A 31 20.15 30.79 35.04
N THR A 32 18.93 31.27 34.79
CA THR A 32 18.42 32.51 35.44
C THR A 32 18.41 32.37 36.94
N ILE A 33 17.91 31.27 37.49
CA ILE A 33 17.87 31.02 38.94
C ILE A 33 19.29 30.87 39.50
N ALA A 34 20.14 30.08 38.83
CA ALA A 34 21.50 29.84 39.29
C ALA A 34 22.34 31.15 39.36
N MET A 35 22.24 31.98 38.31
CA MET A 35 22.93 33.28 38.31
C MET A 35 22.36 34.26 39.35
N ALA A 36 21.05 34.29 39.56
CA ALA A 36 20.44 35.13 40.57
C ALA A 36 20.88 34.71 42.00
N VAL A 37 20.87 33.40 42.29
CA VAL A 37 21.33 32.85 43.58
C VAL A 37 22.82 33.11 43.77
N GLY A 38 23.65 32.91 42.73
CA GLY A 38 25.07 33.23 42.75
C GLY A 38 25.31 34.71 43.02
N GLY A 39 24.52 35.61 42.42
CA GLY A 39 24.58 37.06 42.68
C GLY A 39 24.26 37.44 44.12
N VAL A 40 23.25 36.81 44.73
CA VAL A 40 22.91 37.00 46.15
C VAL A 40 24.00 36.48 47.05
N TYR A 41 24.59 35.31 46.74
CA TYR A 41 25.69 34.71 47.49
C TYR A 41 26.94 35.60 47.47
N THR A 42 27.36 36.04 46.28
CA THR A 42 28.55 36.92 46.12
C THR A 42 28.36 38.29 46.80
N LEU A 43 27.11 38.80 46.84
CA LEU A 43 26.78 40.02 47.59
C LEU A 43 26.91 39.82 49.11
N ALA A 44 26.47 38.67 49.62
CA ALA A 44 26.51 38.32 51.04
C ALA A 44 27.95 38.12 51.54
N GLU A 45 28.85 37.63 50.69
CA GLU A 45 30.27 37.46 50.94
C GLU A 45 31.08 38.77 50.85
N GLY A 46 30.45 39.89 50.48
CA GLY A 46 31.11 41.19 50.41
C GLY A 46 32.09 41.34 49.22
N MET A 47 31.88 40.55 48.17
CA MET A 47 32.72 40.61 46.96
C MET A 47 32.51 41.91 46.16
N GLU A 48 33.47 42.21 45.26
CA GLU A 48 33.38 43.41 44.43
C GLU A 48 32.01 43.55 43.71
N ILE A 49 31.42 44.73 43.84
CA ILE A 49 30.12 45.10 43.25
C ILE A 49 30.05 44.79 41.74
N LYS A 50 31.21 44.85 41.03
CA LYS A 50 31.28 44.52 39.61
C LYS A 50 30.96 43.05 39.29
N ASN A 51 31.35 42.12 40.14
CA ASN A 51 31.08 40.68 39.97
C ASN A 51 29.61 40.36 40.28
N VAL A 52 29.08 40.98 41.32
CA VAL A 52 27.64 40.89 41.66
C VAL A 52 26.76 41.41 40.52
N ALA A 53 27.13 42.60 39.98
CA ALA A 53 26.41 43.19 38.85
C ALA A 53 26.44 42.31 37.59
N ALA A 54 27.58 41.65 37.31
CA ALA A 54 27.70 40.74 36.14
C ALA A 54 26.77 39.53 36.25
N LEU A 55 26.62 38.93 37.44
CA LEU A 55 25.75 37.79 37.67
C LEU A 55 24.26 38.17 37.55
N PHE A 56 23.85 39.33 38.09
CA PHE A 56 22.49 39.81 37.92
C PHE A 56 22.17 40.23 36.48
N ALA A 57 23.11 40.81 35.75
CA ALA A 57 22.95 41.13 34.34
C ALA A 57 22.80 39.84 33.49
N GLY A 58 23.59 38.80 33.80
CA GLY A 58 23.43 37.47 33.18
C GLY A 58 22.08 36.82 33.48
N ALA A 59 21.62 36.89 34.74
CA ALA A 59 20.29 36.41 35.10
C ALA A 59 19.16 37.13 34.34
N LEU A 60 19.26 38.47 34.23
CA LEU A 60 18.28 39.26 33.48
C LEU A 60 18.29 38.92 31.99
N PHE A 61 19.46 38.76 31.38
CA PHE A 61 19.62 38.38 29.98
C PHE A 61 18.98 37.00 29.70
N MET A 62 19.26 35.99 30.51
CA MET A 62 18.66 34.66 30.38
C MET A 62 17.15 34.69 30.57
N GLY A 63 16.65 35.46 31.56
CA GLY A 63 15.23 35.65 31.80
C GLY A 63 14.51 36.34 30.63
N MET A 64 15.16 37.35 30.01
CA MET A 64 14.63 37.99 28.81
C MET A 64 14.56 37.02 27.61
N LEU A 65 15.58 36.20 27.39
CA LEU A 65 15.59 35.19 26.35
C LEU A 65 14.51 34.10 26.59
N PHE A 66 14.34 33.67 27.84
CA PHE A 66 13.27 32.75 28.21
C PHE A 66 11.89 33.35 27.88
N TRP A 67 11.66 34.60 28.26
CA TRP A 67 10.41 35.31 27.97
C TRP A 67 10.20 35.50 26.47
N ALA A 68 11.23 35.95 25.73
CA ALA A 68 11.17 36.15 24.28
C ALA A 68 10.89 34.85 23.53
N GLY A 69 11.60 33.77 23.87
CA GLY A 69 11.38 32.45 23.30
C GLY A 69 9.94 31.97 23.46
N ASN A 70 9.38 32.12 24.66
CA ASN A 70 7.98 31.74 24.92
C ASN A 70 6.96 32.62 24.25
N LYS A 71 7.19 33.96 24.17
CA LYS A 71 6.26 34.92 23.57
C LYS A 71 6.24 34.84 22.05
N PHE A 72 7.40 34.76 21.42
CA PHE A 72 7.55 34.81 19.96
C PHE A 72 7.69 33.42 19.33
N GLN A 73 7.76 32.35 20.12
CA GLN A 73 7.99 30.95 19.69
C GLN A 73 9.26 30.75 18.84
N GLN A 74 10.24 31.66 18.94
CA GLN A 74 11.50 31.61 18.20
C GLN A 74 12.62 30.99 19.04
N TYR A 75 12.40 29.76 19.47
CA TYR A 75 13.30 29.05 20.36
C TYR A 75 14.70 28.82 19.77
N ASP A 76 14.80 28.50 18.47
CA ASP A 76 16.09 28.27 17.81
C ASP A 76 16.96 29.54 17.77
N LEU A 77 16.35 30.69 17.49
CA LEU A 77 17.06 31.97 17.53
C LEU A 77 17.50 32.34 18.95
N CYS A 78 16.60 32.20 19.93
CA CYS A 78 16.89 32.47 21.32
C CYS A 78 17.98 31.51 21.86
N SER A 79 17.96 30.23 21.49
CA SER A 79 19.00 29.27 21.83
C SER A 79 20.35 29.66 21.22
N PHE A 80 20.37 30.10 19.97
CA PHE A 80 21.60 30.56 19.32
C PHE A 80 22.19 31.80 19.99
N ILE A 81 21.34 32.78 20.32
CA ILE A 81 21.79 34.00 21.05
C ILE A 81 22.31 33.63 22.44
N LEU A 82 21.59 32.75 23.16
CA LEU A 82 22.00 32.28 24.47
C LEU A 82 23.38 31.63 24.44
N MET A 83 23.57 30.66 23.53
CA MET A 83 24.80 29.88 23.44
C MET A 83 25.97 30.72 22.92
N SER A 84 25.71 31.61 21.95
CA SER A 84 26.73 32.54 21.46
C SER A 84 27.15 33.56 22.53
N GLY A 85 26.21 34.06 23.33
CA GLY A 85 26.49 34.94 24.46
C GLY A 85 27.25 34.23 25.59
N LEU A 86 26.84 32.99 25.93
CA LEU A 86 27.48 32.20 26.96
C LEU A 86 28.94 31.83 26.58
N ASN A 87 29.11 31.17 25.43
CA ASN A 87 30.41 30.65 25.00
C ASN A 87 31.32 31.72 24.36
N GLY A 88 30.73 32.70 23.64
CA GLY A 88 31.50 33.71 22.95
C GLY A 88 31.91 34.90 23.81
N ILE A 89 31.18 35.18 24.90
CA ILE A 89 31.44 36.38 25.73
C ILE A 89 31.62 36.02 27.21
N PHE A 90 30.62 35.37 27.82
CA PHE A 90 30.55 35.18 29.26
C PHE A 90 31.71 34.27 29.77
N LEU A 91 31.88 33.08 29.20
CA LEU A 91 32.93 32.15 29.57
C LEU A 91 34.32 32.72 29.31
N PRO A 92 34.63 33.34 28.14
CA PRO A 92 35.92 34.03 27.93
C PRO A 92 36.24 35.13 28.93
N VAL A 93 35.27 35.99 29.25
CA VAL A 93 35.48 37.07 30.24
C VAL A 93 35.74 36.49 31.63
N THR A 94 34.98 35.47 32.03
CA THR A 94 35.22 34.80 33.32
C THR A 94 36.58 34.09 33.37
N PHE A 95 36.98 33.44 32.27
CA PHE A 95 38.29 32.80 32.17
C PHE A 95 39.44 33.78 32.45
N LEU A 96 39.41 34.98 31.86
CA LEU A 96 40.45 35.99 32.08
C LEU A 96 40.48 36.54 33.52
N ARG A 97 39.32 36.51 34.21
CA ARG A 97 39.18 37.08 35.55
C ARG A 97 39.26 36.07 36.70
N SER A 98 39.21 34.76 36.41
CA SER A 98 39.12 33.72 37.44
C SER A 98 40.23 32.67 37.33
N GLY A 99 41.45 33.09 37.11
CA GLY A 99 42.62 32.22 37.18
C GLY A 99 43.03 31.55 35.84
N GLY A 100 42.27 31.71 34.77
CA GLY A 100 42.62 31.19 33.45
C GLY A 100 42.79 29.67 33.41
N LEU A 101 43.94 29.21 32.90
CA LEU A 101 44.25 27.76 32.82
C LEU A 101 44.53 27.14 34.21
N LYS A 102 44.84 27.94 35.21
CA LYS A 102 45.07 27.50 36.60
C LYS A 102 43.80 27.56 37.46
N SER A 103 42.63 27.33 36.83
CA SER A 103 41.32 27.35 37.50
C SER A 103 40.43 26.24 36.96
N GLY A 104 39.20 26.14 37.44
CA GLY A 104 38.16 25.24 36.91
C GLY A 104 37.56 25.67 35.57
N MET A 105 37.91 26.84 35.03
CA MET A 105 37.32 27.41 33.82
C MET A 105 37.43 26.53 32.55
N PRO A 106 38.55 25.78 32.32
CA PRO A 106 38.59 24.84 31.20
C PRO A 106 37.47 23.80 31.20
N LEU A 107 37.00 23.39 32.38
CA LEU A 107 35.86 22.44 32.49
C LEU A 107 34.54 23.08 32.05
N TRP A 108 34.37 24.38 32.33
CA TRP A 108 33.18 25.12 31.87
C TRP A 108 33.17 25.31 30.34
N PHE A 109 34.32 25.44 29.67
CA PHE A 109 34.41 25.45 28.23
C PHE A 109 33.93 24.11 27.63
N VAL A 110 34.36 22.98 28.22
CA VAL A 110 33.88 21.66 27.81
C VAL A 110 32.36 21.55 27.95
N LEU A 111 31.78 21.98 29.08
CA LEU A 111 30.33 21.98 29.29
C LEU A 111 29.64 22.92 28.30
N GLY A 112 30.17 24.11 28.06
CA GLY A 112 29.65 25.07 27.08
C GLY A 112 29.63 24.48 25.67
N PHE A 113 30.70 23.78 25.27
CA PHE A 113 30.78 23.12 23.98
C PHE A 113 29.77 21.97 23.86
N ILE A 114 29.64 21.10 24.85
CA ILE A 114 28.66 20.02 24.91
C ILE A 114 27.24 20.58 24.81
N SER A 115 26.91 21.66 25.50
CA SER A 115 25.56 22.24 25.52
C SER A 115 25.11 22.80 24.18
N LEU A 116 26.01 23.10 23.22
CA LEU A 116 25.67 23.47 21.85
C LEU A 116 24.88 22.34 21.16
N PHE A 117 25.33 21.09 21.31
CA PHE A 117 24.68 19.92 20.67
C PHE A 117 23.28 19.62 21.24
N PHE A 118 23.02 20.06 22.45
CA PHE A 118 21.69 19.91 23.06
C PHE A 118 20.71 20.98 22.63
N LEU A 119 21.18 22.20 22.33
CA LEU A 119 20.32 23.35 22.09
C LEU A 119 20.26 23.80 20.63
N LEU A 120 21.30 23.56 19.84
CA LEU A 120 21.40 24.05 18.47
C LEU A 120 21.34 22.94 17.43
N ARG A 121 20.91 23.28 16.21
CA ARG A 121 20.80 22.36 15.08
C ARG A 121 21.24 23.00 13.75
N GLY A 122 21.61 22.17 12.80
CA GLY A 122 21.89 22.59 11.42
C GLY A 122 22.87 23.77 11.35
N LYS A 123 22.49 24.84 10.65
CA LYS A 123 23.37 26.01 10.45
C LYS A 123 23.69 26.77 11.73
N SER A 124 22.77 26.84 12.69
CA SER A 124 22.99 27.50 13.98
C SER A 124 23.99 26.73 14.85
N LEU A 125 23.98 25.40 14.82
CA LEU A 125 25.00 24.59 15.49
C LEU A 125 26.38 24.82 14.87
N ALA A 126 26.50 24.81 13.55
CA ALA A 126 27.76 25.06 12.87
C ALA A 126 28.32 26.47 13.23
N ALA A 127 27.47 27.50 13.17
CA ALA A 127 27.87 28.86 13.54
C ALA A 127 28.25 28.99 15.02
N GLY A 128 27.46 28.42 15.93
CA GLY A 128 27.76 28.41 17.37
C GLY A 128 29.06 27.67 17.70
N THR A 129 29.32 26.54 17.02
CA THR A 129 30.58 25.79 17.18
C THR A 129 31.79 26.64 16.74
N VAL A 130 31.69 27.32 15.60
CA VAL A 130 32.80 28.20 15.13
C VAL A 130 33.04 29.35 16.12
N ILE A 131 31.99 30.01 16.60
CA ILE A 131 32.10 31.09 17.61
C ILE A 131 32.81 30.58 18.87
N THR A 132 32.39 29.41 19.38
CA THR A 132 32.96 28.80 20.58
C THR A 132 34.44 28.45 20.38
N ILE A 133 34.81 27.79 19.29
CA ILE A 133 36.21 27.44 18.99
C ILE A 133 37.10 28.69 18.91
N ILE A 134 36.63 29.75 18.26
CA ILE A 134 37.36 31.01 18.14
C ILE A 134 37.54 31.64 19.52
N ALA A 135 36.48 31.68 20.34
CA ALA A 135 36.53 32.25 21.68
C ALA A 135 37.45 31.49 22.62
N ASP A 136 37.37 30.15 22.63
CA ASP A 136 38.22 29.29 23.43
C ASP A 136 39.69 29.39 22.98
N ALA A 137 39.95 29.36 21.67
CA ALA A 137 41.29 29.55 21.12
C ALA A 137 41.89 30.90 21.52
N TYR A 138 41.08 31.96 21.49
CA TYR A 138 41.52 33.29 21.96
C TYR A 138 41.90 33.27 23.45
N CYS A 139 41.10 32.61 24.29
CA CYS A 139 41.41 32.48 25.73
C CYS A 139 42.72 31.73 25.99
N PHE A 140 42.91 30.58 25.32
CA PHE A 140 44.15 29.80 25.45
C PHE A 140 45.36 30.53 24.90
N TYR A 141 45.23 31.21 23.75
CA TYR A 141 46.28 32.05 23.20
C TYR A 141 46.68 33.18 24.17
N THR A 142 45.67 33.88 24.72
CA THR A 142 45.90 34.97 25.68
C THR A 142 46.59 34.45 26.95
N ALA A 143 46.20 33.30 27.45
CA ALA A 143 46.82 32.69 28.62
C ALA A 143 48.29 32.31 28.40
N TYR A 144 48.67 31.96 27.17
CA TYR A 144 50.00 31.59 26.79
C TYR A 144 50.89 32.81 26.49
N VAL A 145 50.42 33.77 25.70
CA VAL A 145 51.23 34.90 25.19
C VAL A 145 51.17 36.13 26.12
N HIS A 146 50.04 36.34 26.77
CA HIS A 146 49.75 37.52 27.60
C HIS A 146 49.28 37.14 29.02
N PRO A 147 50.02 36.35 29.78
CA PRO A 147 49.61 35.90 31.11
C PRO A 147 49.33 37.07 32.08
N GLU A 148 49.89 38.27 31.84
CA GLU A 148 49.63 39.50 32.59
C GLU A 148 48.16 39.99 32.49
N ARG A 149 47.43 39.53 31.54
CA ARG A 149 45.98 39.87 31.38
C ARG A 149 45.05 39.00 32.19
N ILE A 150 45.62 37.97 32.85
CA ILE A 150 44.81 37.02 33.64
C ILE A 150 44.95 37.39 35.11
N THR A 151 43.83 37.51 35.79
CA THR A 151 43.77 37.68 37.22
C THR A 151 43.87 36.30 37.87
N TYR A 152 45.04 36.00 38.50
CA TYR A 152 45.24 34.71 39.17
C TYR A 152 44.68 34.76 40.61
N MET A 153 44.27 33.59 41.11
CA MET A 153 43.88 33.43 42.52
C MET A 153 45.04 33.50 43.45
N GLU A 154 44.83 34.05 44.66
CA GLU A 154 45.96 34.43 45.61
C GLU A 154 46.59 33.21 46.29
N SER A 155 45.93 32.07 46.40
CA SER A 155 46.42 30.86 47.04
C SER A 155 46.18 29.57 46.28
N GLU A 156 47.13 28.62 46.39
CA GLU A 156 46.97 27.28 45.77
C GLU A 156 45.73 26.51 46.28
N SER A 157 45.44 26.69 47.57
CA SER A 157 44.24 26.04 48.19
C SER A 157 42.95 26.50 47.57
N VAL A 158 42.80 27.78 47.19
CA VAL A 158 41.64 28.34 46.50
C VAL A 158 41.56 27.79 45.05
N VAL A 159 42.73 27.69 44.39
CA VAL A 159 42.76 27.08 43.01
C VAL A 159 42.28 25.64 43.01
N TYR A 160 42.80 24.79 43.91
CA TYR A 160 42.38 23.41 44.01
C TYR A 160 40.88 23.28 44.40
N GLY A 161 40.40 24.14 45.29
CA GLY A 161 38.99 24.21 45.65
C GLY A 161 38.10 24.54 44.47
N ASP A 162 38.48 25.56 43.67
CA ASP A 162 37.76 25.97 42.47
C ASP A 162 37.71 24.85 41.39
N ILE A 163 38.85 24.18 41.14
CA ILE A 163 38.92 23.05 40.20
C ILE A 163 37.99 21.91 40.64
N ILE A 164 38.03 21.52 41.92
CA ILE A 164 37.19 20.43 42.45
C ILE A 164 35.72 20.80 42.35
N VAL A 165 35.33 21.99 42.77
CA VAL A 165 33.95 22.46 42.73
C VAL A 165 33.44 22.54 41.27
N SER A 166 34.26 23.12 40.38
CA SER A 166 33.93 23.20 38.95
C SER A 166 33.79 21.81 38.33
N ALA A 167 34.65 20.84 38.66
CA ALA A 167 34.55 19.47 38.18
C ALA A 167 33.25 18.79 38.64
N VAL A 168 32.92 18.91 39.93
CA VAL A 168 31.70 18.32 40.48
C VAL A 168 30.45 18.92 39.80
N ILE A 169 30.41 20.26 39.67
CA ILE A 169 29.24 20.94 39.07
C ILE A 169 29.11 20.59 37.58
N THR A 170 30.19 20.62 36.80
CA THR A 170 30.14 20.34 35.36
C THR A 170 29.76 18.88 35.08
N ILE A 171 30.27 17.92 35.87
CA ILE A 171 29.87 16.51 35.77
C ILE A 171 28.37 16.36 36.10
N PHE A 172 27.92 16.97 37.21
CA PHE A 172 26.51 16.91 37.61
C PHE A 172 25.56 17.49 36.55
N LEU A 173 25.92 18.68 36.02
CA LEU A 173 25.10 19.31 34.96
C LEU A 173 25.09 18.48 33.67
N THR A 174 26.24 17.93 33.27
CA THR A 174 26.32 17.07 32.08
C THR A 174 25.44 15.83 32.25
N CYS A 175 25.53 15.16 33.40
CA CYS A 175 24.69 14.00 33.71
C CYS A 175 23.19 14.37 33.74
N ALA A 176 22.83 15.51 34.31
CA ALA A 176 21.45 15.98 34.34
C ALA A 176 20.89 16.25 32.92
N PHE A 177 21.70 16.89 32.06
CA PHE A 177 21.35 17.13 30.67
C PHE A 177 21.14 15.83 29.90
N MET A 178 22.07 14.88 29.98
CA MET A 178 21.95 13.58 29.33
C MET A 178 20.71 12.84 29.83
N PHE A 179 20.44 12.84 31.14
CA PHE A 179 19.26 12.20 31.71
C PHE A 179 17.94 12.79 31.16
N ILE A 180 17.83 14.12 31.13
CA ILE A 180 16.65 14.81 30.62
C ILE A 180 16.46 14.50 29.12
N GLN A 181 17.56 14.56 28.33
CA GLN A 181 17.49 14.29 26.91
C GLN A 181 17.06 12.85 26.60
N ILE A 182 17.63 11.86 27.28
CA ILE A 182 17.26 10.45 27.14
C ILE A 182 15.77 10.28 27.48
N THR A 183 15.33 10.85 28.61
CA THR A 183 13.93 10.75 29.06
C THR A 183 12.96 11.36 28.04
N LEU A 184 13.28 12.55 27.50
CA LEU A 184 12.45 13.22 26.49
C LEU A 184 12.43 12.44 25.16
N SER A 185 13.56 11.91 24.75
CA SER A 185 13.68 11.10 23.52
C SER A 185 12.88 9.80 23.63
N GLU A 186 12.95 9.10 24.76
CA GLU A 186 12.15 7.89 25.00
C GLU A 186 10.65 8.17 25.02
N TYR A 187 10.25 9.29 25.62
CA TYR A 187 8.84 9.70 25.62
C TYR A 187 8.31 9.95 24.21
N GLN A 188 9.05 10.69 23.37
CA GLN A 188 8.66 10.94 21.99
C GLN A 188 8.62 9.65 21.16
N ARG A 189 9.60 8.76 21.37
CA ARG A 189 9.60 7.47 20.67
C ARG A 189 8.34 6.67 20.97
N LYS A 190 7.95 6.56 22.24
CA LYS A 190 6.74 5.86 22.65
C LYS A 190 5.46 6.49 22.09
N GLU A 191 5.38 7.81 22.05
CA GLU A 191 4.23 8.50 21.47
C GLU A 191 4.13 8.29 19.97
N ASN A 192 5.26 8.33 19.24
CA ASN A 192 5.31 8.03 17.82
C ASN A 192 4.93 6.56 17.53
N GLU A 193 5.44 5.61 18.32
CA GLU A 193 5.09 4.19 18.21
C GLU A 193 3.59 3.98 18.41
N LYS A 194 2.99 4.68 19.39
CA LYS A 194 1.54 4.65 19.65
C LYS A 194 0.74 5.20 18.47
N GLN A 195 1.11 6.37 17.96
CA GLN A 195 0.43 6.97 16.79
C GLN A 195 0.52 6.09 15.54
N GLN A 196 1.68 5.47 15.29
CA GLN A 196 1.85 4.51 14.21
C GLN A 196 0.94 3.28 14.39
N ALA A 197 0.86 2.73 15.61
CA ALA A 197 0.00 1.58 15.89
C ALA A 197 -1.50 1.93 15.68
N GLU A 198 -1.94 3.11 16.11
CA GLU A 198 -3.30 3.59 15.88
C GLU A 198 -3.62 3.78 14.40
N LEU A 199 -2.68 4.33 13.62
CA LEU A 199 -2.81 4.48 12.17
C LEU A 199 -2.93 3.13 11.45
N VAL A 200 -2.06 2.17 11.79
CA VAL A 200 -2.11 0.81 11.24
C VAL A 200 -3.41 0.09 11.61
N ALA A 201 -3.90 0.26 12.84
CA ALA A 201 -5.18 -0.30 13.28
C ALA A 201 -6.36 0.29 12.49
N ALA A 202 -6.37 1.61 12.26
CA ALA A 202 -7.38 2.28 11.47
C ALA A 202 -7.38 1.79 10.00
N MET A 203 -6.21 1.69 9.36
CA MET A 203 -6.07 1.16 7.99
C MET A 203 -6.55 -0.29 7.89
N ASN A 204 -6.23 -1.14 8.87
CA ASN A 204 -6.69 -2.52 8.91
C ASN A 204 -8.21 -2.63 9.04
N THR A 205 -8.81 -1.76 9.87
CA THR A 205 -10.26 -1.71 10.04
C THR A 205 -10.95 -1.28 8.76
N GLN A 206 -10.44 -0.25 8.08
CA GLN A 206 -10.95 0.23 6.79
C GLN A 206 -10.86 -0.86 5.70
N SER A 207 -9.72 -1.55 5.61
CA SER A 207 -9.52 -2.63 4.63
C SER A 207 -10.49 -3.81 4.87
N ARG A 208 -10.73 -4.17 6.15
CA ARG A 208 -11.69 -5.23 6.50
C ARG A 208 -13.12 -4.82 6.19
N PHE A 209 -13.49 -3.57 6.47
CA PHE A 209 -14.80 -3.03 6.14
C PHE A 209 -15.07 -3.09 4.62
N LEU A 210 -14.12 -2.63 3.81
CA LEU A 210 -14.25 -2.67 2.35
C LEU A 210 -14.33 -4.10 1.81
N ALA A 211 -13.56 -5.04 2.37
CA ALA A 211 -13.64 -6.46 1.97
C ALA A 211 -15.00 -7.07 2.27
N ASN A 212 -15.57 -6.81 3.46
CA ASN A 212 -16.90 -7.30 3.84
C ASN A 212 -18.00 -6.66 2.96
N MET A 213 -17.95 -5.33 2.77
CA MET A 213 -18.91 -4.62 1.92
C MET A 213 -18.89 -5.14 0.49
N SER A 214 -17.70 -5.46 -0.06
CA SER A 214 -17.62 -6.04 -1.40
C SER A 214 -18.34 -7.37 -1.49
N HIS A 215 -18.20 -8.23 -0.50
CA HIS A 215 -18.91 -9.51 -0.50
C HIS A 215 -20.42 -9.31 -0.42
N GLU A 216 -20.87 -8.42 0.47
CA GLU A 216 -22.28 -8.10 0.63
C GLU A 216 -22.91 -7.42 -0.60
N ILE A 217 -22.15 -6.64 -1.37
CA ILE A 217 -22.63 -6.02 -2.62
C ILE A 217 -22.54 -7.00 -3.80
N ARG A 218 -21.54 -7.88 -3.84
CA ARG A 218 -21.38 -8.87 -4.92
C ARG A 218 -22.55 -9.84 -4.98
N THR A 219 -23.08 -10.28 -3.84
CA THR A 219 -24.19 -11.24 -3.75
C THR A 219 -25.47 -10.73 -4.46
N PRO A 220 -26.02 -9.54 -4.14
CA PRO A 220 -27.21 -9.04 -4.83
C PRO A 220 -26.94 -8.73 -6.31
N ILE A 221 -25.74 -8.27 -6.68
CA ILE A 221 -25.42 -8.02 -8.10
C ILE A 221 -25.36 -9.32 -8.89
N ASN A 222 -24.76 -10.37 -8.35
CA ASN A 222 -24.76 -11.68 -9.01
C ASN A 222 -26.17 -12.23 -9.17
N THR A 223 -27.05 -11.98 -8.21
CA THR A 223 -28.47 -12.30 -8.30
C THR A 223 -29.13 -11.54 -9.45
N ILE A 224 -28.89 -10.23 -9.58
CA ILE A 224 -29.42 -9.41 -10.68
C ILE A 224 -28.91 -9.95 -12.03
N ILE A 225 -27.63 -10.27 -12.17
CA ILE A 225 -27.06 -10.83 -13.40
C ILE A 225 -27.72 -12.18 -13.73
N GLY A 226 -27.86 -13.06 -12.74
CA GLY A 226 -28.48 -14.38 -12.94
C GLY A 226 -29.93 -14.28 -13.35
N LEU A 227 -30.72 -13.42 -12.70
CA LEU A 227 -32.13 -13.18 -13.10
C LEU A 227 -32.23 -12.59 -14.50
N ASN A 228 -31.37 -11.67 -14.83
CA ASN A 228 -31.32 -11.02 -16.13
C ASN A 228 -30.92 -12.01 -17.26
N GLU A 229 -29.94 -12.89 -17.02
CA GLU A 229 -29.61 -13.99 -17.95
C GLU A 229 -30.79 -14.93 -18.16
N MET A 230 -31.59 -15.15 -17.12
CA MET A 230 -32.80 -15.96 -17.22
C MET A 230 -33.84 -15.28 -18.09
N THR A 231 -34.02 -13.96 -17.91
CA THR A 231 -34.94 -13.17 -18.76
C THR A 231 -34.51 -13.24 -20.22
N LEU A 232 -33.23 -13.06 -20.53
CA LEU A 232 -32.69 -13.13 -21.90
C LEU A 232 -32.81 -14.52 -22.57
N ARG A 233 -33.07 -15.58 -21.80
CA ARG A 233 -33.29 -16.95 -22.32
C ARG A 233 -34.75 -17.28 -22.58
N GLU A 234 -35.71 -16.39 -22.26
CA GLU A 234 -37.11 -16.63 -22.55
C GLU A 234 -37.39 -16.46 -24.06
N GLU A 235 -38.24 -17.33 -24.60
CA GLU A 235 -38.65 -17.27 -26.01
C GLU A 235 -39.66 -16.13 -26.23
N ASN A 236 -39.63 -15.49 -27.40
CA ASN A 236 -40.53 -14.42 -27.82
C ASN A 236 -40.49 -13.12 -27.00
N LEU A 237 -39.30 -12.70 -26.56
CA LEU A 237 -39.12 -11.38 -25.97
C LEU A 237 -39.26 -10.28 -27.04
N SER A 238 -39.84 -9.15 -26.65
CA SER A 238 -39.82 -7.96 -27.51
C SER A 238 -38.40 -7.35 -27.52
N ASP A 239 -38.07 -6.66 -28.62
CA ASP A 239 -36.77 -5.99 -28.78
C ASP A 239 -36.46 -5.03 -27.62
N ASP A 240 -37.46 -4.30 -27.10
CA ASP A 240 -37.35 -3.41 -25.96
C ASP A 240 -36.94 -4.15 -24.68
N ILE A 241 -37.45 -5.35 -24.44
CA ILE A 241 -37.10 -6.18 -23.27
C ILE A 241 -35.67 -6.68 -23.42
N ILE A 242 -35.27 -7.11 -24.61
CA ILE A 242 -33.90 -7.55 -24.89
C ILE A 242 -32.91 -6.39 -24.68
N GLU A 243 -33.23 -5.19 -25.17
CA GLU A 243 -32.41 -4.00 -25.00
C GLU A 243 -32.27 -3.63 -23.52
N ASN A 244 -33.38 -3.57 -22.77
CA ASN A 244 -33.39 -3.28 -21.35
C ASN A 244 -32.61 -4.32 -20.55
N ALA A 245 -32.75 -5.60 -20.84
CA ALA A 245 -32.03 -6.68 -20.20
C ALA A 245 -30.51 -6.58 -20.47
N ASN A 246 -30.09 -6.27 -21.70
CA ASN A 246 -28.68 -6.04 -22.04
C ASN A 246 -28.10 -4.83 -21.30
N ASN A 247 -28.90 -3.76 -21.15
CA ASN A 247 -28.50 -2.58 -20.40
C ASN A 247 -28.31 -2.89 -18.90
N ILE A 248 -29.24 -3.64 -18.30
CA ILE A 248 -29.14 -4.12 -16.91
C ILE A 248 -27.87 -4.99 -16.74
N GLN A 249 -27.60 -5.89 -17.68
CA GLN A 249 -26.43 -6.76 -17.62
C GLN A 249 -25.12 -5.96 -17.68
N SER A 250 -25.07 -4.98 -18.57
CA SER A 250 -23.91 -4.11 -18.73
C SER A 250 -23.66 -3.28 -17.48
N ALA A 251 -24.69 -2.64 -16.92
CA ALA A 251 -24.62 -1.87 -15.69
C ALA A 251 -24.18 -2.73 -14.48
N SER A 252 -24.71 -3.95 -14.36
CA SER A 252 -24.35 -4.87 -13.27
C SER A 252 -22.90 -5.35 -13.37
N LYS A 253 -22.41 -5.67 -14.57
CA LYS A 253 -21.00 -6.03 -14.79
C LYS A 253 -20.06 -4.87 -14.50
N MET A 254 -20.46 -3.64 -14.88
CA MET A 254 -19.71 -2.43 -14.58
C MET A 254 -19.60 -2.19 -13.07
N LEU A 255 -20.69 -2.36 -12.33
CA LEU A 255 -20.69 -2.20 -10.87
C LEU A 255 -19.80 -3.23 -10.17
N LEU A 256 -19.80 -4.49 -10.62
CA LEU A 256 -18.88 -5.52 -10.14
C LEU A 256 -17.42 -5.16 -10.40
N SER A 257 -17.10 -4.64 -11.58
CA SER A 257 -15.75 -4.19 -11.92
C SER A 257 -15.30 -3.05 -10.99
N LEU A 258 -16.18 -2.05 -10.77
CA LEU A 258 -15.94 -0.94 -9.84
C LEU A 258 -15.60 -1.41 -8.42
N ILE A 259 -16.37 -2.33 -7.88
CA ILE A 259 -16.16 -2.87 -6.54
C ILE A 259 -14.83 -3.61 -6.46
N ASN A 260 -14.50 -4.41 -7.47
CA ASN A 260 -13.22 -5.11 -7.52
C ASN A 260 -12.04 -4.13 -7.64
N ASP A 261 -12.18 -3.06 -8.44
CA ASP A 261 -11.18 -1.99 -8.55
C ASP A 261 -10.91 -1.30 -7.20
N ILE A 262 -11.98 -0.97 -6.44
CA ILE A 262 -11.87 -0.37 -5.11
C ILE A 262 -11.18 -1.32 -4.12
N LEU A 263 -11.51 -2.61 -4.19
CA LEU A 263 -10.87 -3.63 -3.35
C LEU A 263 -9.40 -3.82 -3.69
N ASP A 264 -9.06 -3.89 -4.97
CA ASP A 264 -7.67 -4.01 -5.41
C ASP A 264 -6.86 -2.80 -4.94
N LEU A 265 -7.40 -1.57 -5.13
CA LEU A 265 -6.77 -0.35 -4.62
C LEU A 265 -6.56 -0.41 -3.10
N SER A 266 -7.60 -0.78 -2.34
CA SER A 266 -7.51 -0.89 -0.88
C SER A 266 -6.47 -1.93 -0.41
N LYS A 267 -6.34 -3.06 -1.11
CA LYS A 267 -5.32 -4.08 -0.81
C LYS A 267 -3.92 -3.59 -1.11
N ILE A 268 -3.76 -2.83 -2.19
CA ILE A 268 -2.46 -2.26 -2.59
C ILE A 268 -2.03 -1.19 -1.58
N GLU A 269 -2.92 -0.25 -1.22
CA GLU A 269 -2.65 0.81 -0.24
C GLU A 269 -2.32 0.25 1.15
N ALA A 270 -2.96 -0.86 1.54
CA ALA A 270 -2.67 -1.57 2.78
C ALA A 270 -1.40 -2.45 2.72
N GLY A 271 -0.70 -2.52 1.57
CA GLY A 271 0.45 -3.40 1.36
C GLY A 271 0.11 -4.90 1.44
N LYS A 272 -1.15 -5.26 1.21
CA LYS A 272 -1.67 -6.65 1.30
C LYS A 272 -1.90 -7.29 -0.06
N MET A 273 -1.61 -6.57 -1.15
CA MET A 273 -1.67 -7.15 -2.48
C MET A 273 -0.42 -8.01 -2.69
N GLU A 274 -0.63 -9.29 -2.92
CA GLU A 274 0.42 -10.24 -3.21
C GLU A 274 0.51 -10.49 -4.72
N VAL A 275 1.74 -10.54 -5.23
CA VAL A 275 2.05 -11.04 -6.56
C VAL A 275 2.27 -12.53 -6.44
N VAL A 276 1.52 -13.34 -7.19
CA VAL A 276 1.58 -14.81 -7.14
C VAL A 276 2.19 -15.33 -8.44
N PRO A 277 3.52 -15.37 -8.54
CA PRO A 277 4.18 -15.82 -9.76
C PRO A 277 4.01 -17.31 -9.97
N ALA A 278 3.62 -17.69 -11.18
CA ALA A 278 3.45 -19.07 -11.63
C ALA A 278 4.09 -19.24 -13.02
N ARG A 279 4.25 -20.50 -13.45
CA ARG A 279 4.63 -20.81 -14.83
C ARG A 279 3.41 -20.60 -15.73
N TYR A 280 3.58 -19.90 -16.85
CA TYR A 280 2.52 -19.68 -17.81
C TYR A 280 3.02 -19.78 -19.26
N GLU A 281 2.12 -20.17 -20.14
CA GLU A 281 2.40 -20.21 -21.58
C GLU A 281 2.15 -18.84 -22.21
N THR A 282 3.21 -18.25 -22.74
CA THR A 282 3.19 -16.91 -23.33
C THR A 282 2.17 -16.82 -24.48
N GLY A 283 2.05 -17.89 -25.27
CA GLY A 283 1.11 -17.97 -26.39
C GLY A 283 -0.36 -17.99 -25.95
N GLU A 284 -0.69 -18.72 -24.89
CA GLU A 284 -2.06 -18.78 -24.36
C GLU A 284 -2.48 -17.42 -23.82
N LEU A 285 -1.64 -16.77 -22.99
CA LEU A 285 -1.89 -15.46 -22.43
C LEU A 285 -2.23 -14.43 -23.52
N PHE A 286 -1.35 -14.27 -24.51
CA PHE A 286 -1.56 -13.26 -25.55
C PHE A 286 -2.71 -13.63 -26.50
N SER A 287 -2.92 -14.90 -26.83
CA SER A 287 -4.05 -15.33 -27.65
C SER A 287 -5.39 -15.00 -26.98
N GLU A 288 -5.54 -15.22 -25.68
CA GLU A 288 -6.75 -14.91 -24.95
C GLU A 288 -7.03 -13.40 -24.90
N ILE A 289 -6.00 -12.57 -24.63
CA ILE A 289 -6.10 -11.11 -24.62
C ILE A 289 -6.50 -10.59 -26.02
N VAL A 290 -5.84 -11.09 -27.05
CA VAL A 290 -6.07 -10.68 -28.44
C VAL A 290 -7.50 -11.02 -28.88
N ASN A 291 -7.96 -12.24 -28.62
CA ASN A 291 -9.30 -12.69 -29.01
C ASN A 291 -10.39 -11.83 -28.32
N THR A 292 -10.24 -11.57 -27.03
CA THR A 292 -11.20 -10.74 -26.28
C THR A 292 -11.21 -9.29 -26.78
N THR A 293 -10.05 -8.76 -27.08
CA THR A 293 -9.88 -7.37 -27.54
C THR A 293 -10.39 -7.19 -28.97
N TRP A 294 -10.14 -8.18 -29.84
CA TRP A 294 -10.57 -8.16 -31.23
C TRP A 294 -12.10 -8.02 -31.36
N ILE A 295 -12.86 -8.78 -30.56
CA ILE A 295 -14.32 -8.70 -30.54
C ILE A 295 -14.80 -7.27 -30.27
N ARG A 296 -14.25 -6.64 -29.21
CA ARG A 296 -14.63 -5.28 -28.79
C ARG A 296 -14.22 -4.21 -29.82
N ALA A 297 -13.06 -4.35 -30.43
CA ALA A 297 -12.60 -3.44 -31.48
C ALA A 297 -13.47 -3.55 -32.73
N HIS A 298 -13.84 -4.78 -33.11
CA HIS A 298 -14.70 -5.05 -34.27
C HIS A 298 -16.13 -4.51 -34.07
N GLU A 299 -16.70 -4.65 -32.87
CA GLU A 299 -18.01 -4.06 -32.52
C GLU A 299 -18.02 -2.54 -32.68
N LYS A 300 -16.87 -1.88 -32.49
CA LYS A 300 -16.69 -0.43 -32.68
C LYS A 300 -16.22 -0.05 -34.10
N ASN A 301 -16.05 -1.00 -35.01
CA ASN A 301 -15.46 -0.80 -36.34
C ASN A 301 -14.06 -0.17 -36.30
N LEU A 302 -13.24 -0.55 -35.32
CA LEU A 302 -11.84 -0.16 -35.23
C LEU A 302 -10.93 -1.24 -35.82
N GLU A 303 -9.86 -0.82 -36.49
CA GLU A 303 -8.80 -1.74 -36.91
C GLU A 303 -7.97 -2.15 -35.68
N PHE A 304 -7.85 -3.46 -35.45
CA PHE A 304 -7.01 -3.99 -34.37
C PHE A 304 -5.83 -4.75 -34.94
N CYS A 305 -4.63 -4.18 -34.77
CA CYS A 305 -3.37 -4.75 -35.23
C CYS A 305 -2.61 -5.40 -34.08
N VAL A 306 -2.02 -6.56 -34.32
CA VAL A 306 -1.27 -7.31 -33.31
C VAL A 306 0.09 -7.69 -33.84
N ASN A 307 1.13 -7.29 -33.13
CA ASN A 307 2.54 -7.57 -33.43
C ASN A 307 3.21 -8.19 -32.19
N VAL A 308 3.19 -9.50 -32.11
CA VAL A 308 3.87 -10.26 -31.05
C VAL A 308 5.13 -10.89 -31.63
N SER A 309 6.26 -10.65 -31.00
CA SER A 309 7.56 -11.15 -31.48
C SER A 309 7.60 -12.69 -31.46
N GLU A 310 7.90 -13.30 -32.59
CA GLU A 310 8.08 -14.75 -32.70
C GLU A 310 9.24 -15.29 -31.84
N LYS A 311 10.16 -14.41 -31.42
CA LYS A 311 11.32 -14.74 -30.57
C LYS A 311 11.02 -14.79 -29.09
N LEU A 312 9.79 -14.43 -28.67
CA LEU A 312 9.41 -14.54 -27.26
C LEU A 312 9.58 -15.97 -26.75
N PRO A 313 10.06 -16.19 -25.53
CA PRO A 313 10.08 -17.50 -24.91
C PRO A 313 8.68 -18.08 -24.79
N SER A 314 8.51 -19.36 -25.07
CA SER A 314 7.20 -20.03 -25.05
C SER A 314 6.61 -20.14 -23.63
N MET A 315 7.45 -20.20 -22.60
CA MET A 315 7.02 -20.32 -21.21
C MET A 315 7.82 -19.40 -20.30
N LEU A 316 7.11 -18.58 -19.52
CA LEU A 316 7.67 -17.63 -18.57
C LEU A 316 7.21 -17.95 -17.14
N TYR A 317 7.83 -17.28 -16.17
CA TYR A 317 7.47 -17.36 -14.77
C TYR A 317 7.18 -15.95 -14.23
N GLY A 318 5.94 -15.71 -13.86
CA GLY A 318 5.45 -14.43 -13.38
C GLY A 318 3.97 -14.50 -13.04
N ASP A 319 3.35 -13.37 -12.70
CA ASP A 319 1.91 -13.31 -12.40
C ASP A 319 1.11 -13.02 -13.68
N GLU A 320 0.75 -14.10 -14.38
CA GLU A 320 -0.05 -14.08 -15.60
C GLU A 320 -1.33 -13.28 -15.45
N MET A 321 -2.04 -13.47 -14.33
CA MET A 321 -3.34 -12.83 -14.08
C MET A 321 -3.20 -11.31 -13.99
N ARG A 322 -2.17 -10.82 -13.31
CA ARG A 322 -1.91 -9.39 -13.18
C ARG A 322 -1.44 -8.77 -14.50
N ILE A 323 -0.60 -9.47 -15.25
CA ILE A 323 -0.21 -9.04 -16.61
C ILE A 323 -1.46 -8.91 -17.49
N LYS A 324 -2.33 -9.92 -17.49
CA LYS A 324 -3.60 -9.91 -18.23
C LYS A 324 -4.52 -8.77 -17.79
N GLN A 325 -4.66 -8.54 -16.47
CA GLN A 325 -5.46 -7.46 -15.91
C GLN A 325 -4.98 -6.09 -16.40
N VAL A 326 -3.65 -5.82 -16.30
CA VAL A 326 -3.04 -4.56 -16.74
C VAL A 326 -3.25 -4.36 -18.25
N LEU A 327 -2.91 -5.36 -19.05
CA LEU A 327 -2.97 -5.23 -20.51
C LEU A 327 -4.41 -5.09 -21.02
N THR A 328 -5.35 -5.84 -20.46
CA THR A 328 -6.78 -5.73 -20.79
C THR A 328 -7.35 -4.35 -20.44
N ASN A 329 -6.92 -3.76 -19.32
CA ASN A 329 -7.35 -2.42 -18.92
C ASN A 329 -6.83 -1.36 -19.91
N ILE A 330 -5.55 -1.40 -20.27
CA ILE A 330 -4.96 -0.46 -21.23
C ILE A 330 -5.60 -0.61 -22.62
N LEU A 331 -5.80 -1.83 -23.11
CA LEU A 331 -6.44 -2.11 -24.41
C LEU A 331 -7.92 -1.65 -24.41
N SER A 332 -8.64 -1.90 -23.32
CA SER A 332 -10.01 -1.43 -23.15
C SER A 332 -10.10 0.09 -23.20
N ASN A 333 -9.14 0.80 -22.56
CA ASN A 333 -9.05 2.26 -22.63
C ASN A 333 -8.72 2.73 -24.05
N ALA A 334 -7.78 2.11 -24.74
CA ALA A 334 -7.44 2.43 -26.13
C ALA A 334 -8.66 2.34 -27.04
N ILE A 335 -9.41 1.22 -26.98
CA ILE A 335 -10.66 1.05 -27.74
C ILE A 335 -11.73 2.08 -27.33
N LYS A 336 -11.84 2.36 -26.05
CA LYS A 336 -12.82 3.29 -25.49
C LYS A 336 -12.63 4.71 -26.01
N TYR A 337 -11.40 5.20 -26.03
CA TYR A 337 -11.06 6.58 -26.41
C TYR A 337 -10.73 6.77 -27.89
N THR A 338 -10.74 5.69 -28.68
CA THR A 338 -10.64 5.75 -30.13
C THR A 338 -12.05 5.65 -30.73
N GLN A 339 -12.47 6.67 -31.47
CA GLN A 339 -13.77 6.66 -32.17
C GLN A 339 -13.68 6.08 -33.58
N LYS A 340 -12.61 6.38 -34.29
CA LYS A 340 -12.29 5.86 -35.62
C LYS A 340 -10.77 5.71 -35.74
N GLY A 341 -10.32 4.72 -36.47
CA GLY A 341 -8.89 4.45 -36.69
C GLY A 341 -8.49 3.09 -36.15
N SER A 342 -7.33 3.00 -35.52
CA SER A 342 -6.73 1.72 -35.14
C SER A 342 -6.24 1.70 -33.69
N VAL A 343 -6.17 0.48 -33.14
CA VAL A 343 -5.49 0.13 -31.90
C VAL A 343 -4.48 -0.96 -32.22
N THR A 344 -3.24 -0.78 -31.80
CA THR A 344 -2.15 -1.73 -32.07
C THR A 344 -1.55 -2.23 -30.77
N LEU A 345 -1.40 -3.54 -30.64
CA LEU A 345 -0.66 -4.20 -29.57
C LEU A 345 0.71 -4.65 -30.09
N PHE A 346 1.77 -4.14 -29.48
CA PHE A 346 3.14 -4.61 -29.69
C PHE A 346 3.63 -5.38 -28.47
N VAL A 347 4.23 -6.56 -28.68
CA VAL A 347 4.85 -7.34 -27.61
C VAL A 347 6.23 -7.80 -28.05
N GLU A 348 7.23 -7.43 -27.31
CA GLU A 348 8.62 -7.82 -27.52
C GLU A 348 9.30 -8.12 -26.19
N SER A 349 10.47 -8.73 -26.22
CA SER A 349 11.31 -8.95 -25.05
C SER A 349 12.73 -8.53 -25.31
N GLU A 350 13.35 -7.96 -24.29
CA GLU A 350 14.75 -7.65 -24.23
C GLU A 350 15.42 -8.56 -23.20
N GLN A 351 16.52 -9.24 -23.60
CA GLN A 351 17.22 -10.13 -22.69
C GLN A 351 18.07 -9.30 -21.72
N THR A 352 17.81 -9.45 -20.41
CA THR A 352 18.51 -8.72 -19.35
C THR A 352 19.50 -9.59 -18.58
N GLY A 353 19.37 -10.92 -18.69
CA GLY A 353 20.23 -11.91 -18.03
C GLY A 353 20.21 -13.25 -18.74
N ALA A 354 20.87 -14.27 -18.18
CA ALA A 354 20.90 -15.62 -18.76
C ALA A 354 19.49 -16.24 -18.79
N ASP A 355 18.72 -16.07 -17.71
CA ASP A 355 17.39 -16.65 -17.52
C ASP A 355 16.31 -15.57 -17.28
N GLU A 356 16.58 -14.30 -17.63
CA GLU A 356 15.67 -13.18 -17.40
C GLU A 356 15.51 -12.32 -18.63
N ILE A 357 14.27 -11.89 -18.86
CA ILE A 357 13.89 -10.94 -19.91
C ILE A 357 13.14 -9.77 -19.30
N LEU A 358 13.19 -8.63 -19.97
CA LEU A 358 12.25 -7.54 -19.81
C LEU A 358 11.17 -7.71 -20.88
N LEU A 359 9.97 -8.12 -20.45
CA LEU A 359 8.80 -8.21 -21.30
C LEU A 359 8.27 -6.80 -21.54
N LYS A 360 8.27 -6.34 -22.77
CA LYS A 360 7.81 -5.01 -23.17
C LYS A 360 6.55 -5.12 -24.01
N MET A 361 5.49 -4.48 -23.53
CA MET A 361 4.17 -4.45 -24.14
C MET A 361 3.77 -3.00 -24.40
N ALA A 362 3.51 -2.65 -25.65
CA ALA A 362 3.07 -1.32 -26.03
C ALA A 362 1.69 -1.37 -26.66
N VAL A 363 0.79 -0.52 -26.19
CA VAL A 363 -0.54 -0.32 -26.74
C VAL A 363 -0.59 1.07 -27.36
N ILE A 364 -0.81 1.12 -28.67
CA ILE A 364 -0.84 2.35 -29.47
C ILE A 364 -2.26 2.55 -29.95
N ASP A 365 -2.84 3.71 -29.69
CA ASP A 365 -4.14 4.12 -30.18
C ASP A 365 -4.04 5.38 -31.03
N THR A 366 -4.95 5.51 -32.00
CA THR A 366 -5.11 6.70 -32.83
C THR A 366 -6.29 7.56 -32.35
N GLY A 367 -6.58 7.52 -31.06
CA GLY A 367 -7.69 8.18 -30.43
C GLY A 367 -7.48 9.67 -30.16
N MET A 368 -8.26 10.19 -29.21
CA MET A 368 -8.24 11.62 -28.89
C MET A 368 -6.95 12.12 -28.25
N GLY A 369 -6.06 11.26 -27.81
CA GLY A 369 -4.84 11.63 -27.10
C GLY A 369 -5.10 12.31 -25.75
N ILE A 370 -4.01 12.72 -25.08
CA ILE A 370 -4.03 13.29 -23.75
C ILE A 370 -3.38 14.67 -23.79
N ARG A 371 -3.97 15.65 -23.12
CA ARG A 371 -3.40 17.00 -23.00
C ARG A 371 -2.17 17.00 -22.10
N GLN A 372 -1.19 17.83 -22.41
CA GLN A 372 0.05 17.92 -21.63
C GLN A 372 -0.19 18.24 -20.14
N ASP A 373 -1.18 19.10 -19.85
CA ASP A 373 -1.53 19.48 -18.48
C ASP A 373 -2.11 18.30 -17.68
N ASP A 374 -2.76 17.37 -18.35
CA ASP A 374 -3.43 16.22 -17.77
C ASP A 374 -2.49 15.02 -17.54
N MET A 375 -1.36 14.98 -18.27
CA MET A 375 -0.38 13.89 -18.20
C MET A 375 0.12 13.60 -16.79
N LYS A 376 0.37 14.65 -16.00
CA LYS A 376 0.86 14.56 -14.62
C LYS A 376 -0.13 13.91 -13.64
N TYR A 377 -1.42 13.88 -14.00
CA TYR A 377 -2.48 13.34 -13.16
C TYR A 377 -3.05 12.01 -13.67
N LEU A 378 -2.50 11.47 -14.76
CA LEU A 378 -3.04 10.32 -15.47
C LEU A 378 -3.14 9.06 -14.61
N PHE A 379 -2.22 8.90 -13.68
CA PHE A 379 -2.15 7.76 -12.76
C PHE A 379 -2.70 8.07 -11.35
N ASP A 380 -3.26 9.26 -11.13
CA ASP A 380 -3.89 9.60 -9.87
C ASP A 380 -5.25 8.91 -9.75
N SER A 381 -5.52 8.33 -8.58
CA SER A 381 -6.79 7.64 -8.31
C SER A 381 -7.96 8.62 -8.34
N PHE A 382 -9.10 8.19 -8.92
CA PHE A 382 -10.34 8.95 -9.05
C PHE A 382 -10.27 10.21 -9.93
N LYS A 383 -9.14 10.49 -10.57
CA LYS A 383 -9.04 11.59 -11.53
C LYS A 383 -9.39 11.13 -12.94
N ARG A 384 -10.21 11.91 -13.64
CA ARG A 384 -10.56 11.71 -15.04
C ARG A 384 -10.00 12.85 -15.87
N VAL A 385 -9.31 12.47 -16.92
CA VAL A 385 -8.68 13.39 -17.87
C VAL A 385 -9.76 13.86 -18.88
N ASN A 386 -9.78 15.12 -19.25
CA ASN A 386 -10.69 15.71 -20.25
C ASN A 386 -12.20 15.71 -19.88
N GLU A 387 -12.59 16.03 -18.65
CA GLU A 387 -14.02 16.06 -18.22
C GLU A 387 -14.95 16.85 -19.13
N GLY A 388 -14.46 17.84 -19.86
CA GLY A 388 -15.26 18.65 -20.78
C GLY A 388 -15.55 18.00 -22.14
N SER A 389 -14.69 17.11 -22.63
CA SER A 389 -14.77 16.48 -23.96
C SER A 389 -15.27 15.04 -23.93
N THR A 390 -15.35 14.44 -22.75
CA THR A 390 -15.72 13.02 -22.54
C THR A 390 -17.13 12.84 -21.97
N LYS A 391 -18.02 13.82 -22.16
CA LYS A 391 -19.46 13.67 -21.81
C LYS A 391 -20.02 12.46 -22.55
N GLY A 392 -20.34 11.39 -21.79
CA GLY A 392 -20.87 10.13 -22.34
C GLY A 392 -19.88 8.97 -22.38
N ILE A 393 -18.61 9.15 -22.04
CA ILE A 393 -17.66 8.04 -21.92
C ILE A 393 -17.57 7.63 -20.44
N GLU A 394 -18.14 6.50 -20.07
CA GLU A 394 -18.18 5.98 -18.72
C GLU A 394 -16.77 5.51 -18.25
N GLY A 395 -16.45 5.70 -16.96
CA GLY A 395 -15.21 5.18 -16.37
C GLY A 395 -14.97 5.64 -14.94
N THR A 396 -14.32 4.80 -14.15
CA THR A 396 -14.12 4.93 -12.70
C THR A 396 -12.99 5.88 -12.31
N GLY A 397 -12.02 6.09 -13.21
CA GLY A 397 -10.78 6.79 -12.91
C GLY A 397 -9.80 6.00 -12.05
N LEU A 398 -10.06 4.71 -11.81
CA LEU A 398 -9.23 3.82 -10.99
C LEU A 398 -8.30 2.92 -11.82
N GLY A 399 -8.71 2.58 -13.05
CA GLY A 399 -8.02 1.55 -13.83
C GLY A 399 -6.54 1.84 -14.08
N LEU A 400 -6.16 3.05 -14.46
CA LEU A 400 -4.76 3.40 -14.74
C LEU A 400 -3.91 3.48 -13.47
N SER A 401 -4.47 3.97 -12.36
CA SER A 401 -3.76 3.98 -11.07
C SER A 401 -3.49 2.55 -10.57
N ILE A 402 -4.46 1.65 -10.69
CA ILE A 402 -4.29 0.23 -10.37
C ILE A 402 -3.25 -0.41 -11.30
N CYS A 403 -3.28 -0.14 -12.60
CA CYS A 403 -2.27 -0.65 -13.54
C CYS A 403 -0.85 -0.22 -13.13
N SER A 404 -0.64 1.07 -12.82
CA SER A 404 0.66 1.57 -12.39
C SER A 404 1.14 0.88 -11.12
N GLN A 405 0.27 0.71 -10.13
CA GLN A 405 0.63 0.06 -8.87
C GLN A 405 0.92 -1.44 -9.05
N LEU A 406 0.12 -2.16 -9.86
CA LEU A 406 0.37 -3.58 -10.17
C LEU A 406 1.70 -3.77 -10.92
N VAL A 407 1.98 -2.92 -11.91
CA VAL A 407 3.24 -2.97 -12.66
C VAL A 407 4.43 -2.73 -11.72
N ASN A 408 4.33 -1.74 -10.82
CA ASN A 408 5.36 -1.47 -9.81
C ASN A 408 5.55 -2.65 -8.83
N LEU A 409 4.46 -3.31 -8.39
CA LEU A 409 4.52 -4.51 -7.53
C LEU A 409 5.21 -5.69 -8.23
N MET A 410 5.08 -5.78 -9.57
CA MET A 410 5.78 -6.78 -10.38
C MET A 410 7.23 -6.37 -10.73
N GLY A 411 7.74 -5.26 -10.16
CA GLY A 411 9.10 -4.76 -10.43
C GLY A 411 9.25 -4.11 -11.80
N GLY A 412 8.15 -3.78 -12.47
CA GLY A 412 8.11 -3.17 -13.79
C GLY A 412 7.92 -1.65 -13.79
N GLN A 413 7.70 -1.09 -14.97
CA GLN A 413 7.42 0.32 -15.20
C GLN A 413 6.35 0.48 -16.27
N ILE A 414 5.49 1.49 -16.12
CA ILE A 414 4.54 1.95 -17.14
C ILE A 414 4.87 3.38 -17.53
N THR A 415 4.94 3.63 -18.85
CA THR A 415 5.17 4.96 -19.42
C THR A 415 4.09 5.30 -20.44
N VAL A 416 3.89 6.57 -20.69
CA VAL A 416 2.91 7.06 -21.67
C VAL A 416 3.49 8.19 -22.49
N ASP A 417 3.34 8.07 -23.81
CA ASP A 417 3.62 9.11 -24.78
C ASP A 417 2.32 9.44 -25.51
N SER A 418 1.89 10.70 -25.50
CA SER A 418 0.61 11.08 -26.09
C SER A 418 0.66 12.47 -26.71
N ILE A 419 -0.02 12.62 -27.83
CA ILE A 419 -0.23 13.89 -28.48
C ILE A 419 -1.74 14.10 -28.63
N TYR A 420 -2.24 15.18 -28.07
CA TYR A 420 -3.66 15.49 -28.12
C TYR A 420 -4.16 15.51 -29.58
N GLN A 421 -5.28 14.84 -29.85
CA GLN A 421 -5.90 14.58 -31.16
C GLN A 421 -5.10 13.69 -32.14
N LYS A 422 -4.01 13.05 -31.69
CA LYS A 422 -3.24 12.11 -32.55
C LYS A 422 -3.17 10.71 -31.98
N GLY A 423 -3.51 10.53 -30.70
CA GLY A 423 -3.49 9.24 -30.02
C GLY A 423 -2.47 9.15 -28.91
N SER A 424 -2.38 7.96 -28.31
CA SER A 424 -1.48 7.67 -27.20
C SER A 424 -0.76 6.34 -27.37
N THR A 425 0.40 6.24 -26.75
CA THR A 425 1.19 5.02 -26.64
C THR A 425 1.46 4.74 -25.18
N PHE A 426 0.90 3.66 -24.67
CA PHE A 426 1.20 3.15 -23.33
C PHE A 426 2.22 2.03 -23.45
N THR A 427 3.36 2.16 -22.79
CA THR A 427 4.40 1.13 -22.77
C THR A 427 4.55 0.59 -21.36
N ILE A 428 4.45 -0.73 -21.23
CA ILE A 428 4.57 -1.49 -19.99
C ILE A 428 5.80 -2.37 -20.11
N THR A 429 6.67 -2.34 -19.12
CA THR A 429 7.85 -3.20 -19.04
C THR A 429 7.82 -3.96 -17.73
N ILE A 430 7.94 -5.30 -17.79
CA ILE A 430 7.90 -6.18 -16.60
C ILE A 430 9.02 -7.20 -16.69
N PRO A 431 9.89 -7.33 -15.68
CA PRO A 431 10.89 -8.39 -15.65
C PRO A 431 10.22 -9.76 -15.49
N GLN A 432 10.65 -10.75 -16.29
CA GLN A 432 10.12 -12.11 -16.27
C GLN A 432 11.27 -13.12 -16.32
N LYS A 433 11.12 -14.24 -15.61
CA LYS A 433 12.08 -15.34 -15.71
C LYS A 433 11.69 -16.29 -16.83
N ILE A 434 12.70 -16.78 -17.55
CA ILE A 434 12.50 -17.75 -18.62
C ILE A 434 12.38 -19.15 -17.99
N VAL A 435 11.34 -19.88 -18.35
CA VAL A 435 11.15 -21.29 -17.99
C VAL A 435 11.48 -22.18 -19.19
N ASN A 436 11.04 -21.79 -20.38
CA ASN A 436 11.38 -22.44 -21.64
C ASN A 436 11.72 -21.40 -22.68
N ALA A 437 12.98 -21.40 -23.13
CA ALA A 437 13.51 -20.45 -24.11
C ALA A 437 13.14 -20.78 -25.57
N THR A 438 12.40 -21.87 -25.82
CA THR A 438 11.93 -22.18 -27.18
C THR A 438 11.13 -20.99 -27.69
N PRO A 439 11.45 -20.46 -28.90
CA PRO A 439 10.69 -19.35 -29.47
C PRO A 439 9.21 -19.68 -29.64
N LEU A 440 8.36 -18.70 -29.36
CA LEU A 440 6.92 -18.81 -29.45
C LEU A 440 6.44 -19.15 -30.87
N GLY A 441 7.19 -18.67 -31.90
CA GLY A 441 6.79 -18.80 -33.30
C GLY A 441 5.60 -17.92 -33.65
N ASN A 442 4.95 -18.22 -34.79
CA ASN A 442 3.77 -17.47 -35.22
C ASN A 442 2.59 -17.76 -34.28
N LEU A 443 2.08 -16.74 -33.61
CA LEU A 443 0.82 -16.81 -32.90
C LEU A 443 -0.32 -16.98 -33.91
N ASN A 444 -0.84 -18.19 -33.98
CA ASN A 444 -2.05 -18.45 -34.77
C ASN A 444 -3.24 -17.84 -34.03
N TYR A 445 -3.55 -16.57 -34.32
CA TYR A 445 -4.87 -16.04 -33.99
C TYR A 445 -5.87 -16.75 -34.90
N ASN A 446 -6.44 -17.84 -34.43
CA ASN A 446 -7.53 -18.44 -35.14
C ASN A 446 -8.71 -17.46 -35.11
N SER A 447 -8.73 -16.55 -36.10
CA SER A 447 -9.92 -15.78 -36.51
C SER A 447 -11.10 -16.68 -36.90
N SER A 448 -10.91 -17.99 -36.84
CA SER A 448 -11.89 -19.02 -37.16
C SER A 448 -12.54 -19.68 -35.95
N SER A 449 -12.20 -19.33 -34.71
CA SER A 449 -13.19 -19.53 -33.65
C SER A 449 -14.28 -18.44 -33.80
N ARG A 450 -15.04 -18.56 -34.86
CA ARG A 450 -16.39 -18.03 -34.94
C ARG A 450 -17.10 -18.42 -33.64
N HIS A 451 -16.96 -17.60 -32.61
CA HIS A 451 -18.05 -17.46 -31.68
C HIS A 451 -19.13 -16.76 -32.48
N GLN A 452 -19.85 -17.59 -33.29
CA GLN A 452 -21.21 -17.29 -33.60
C GLN A 452 -21.80 -16.64 -32.33
N ARG A 453 -22.45 -15.49 -32.48
CA ARG A 453 -23.67 -15.22 -31.71
C ARG A 453 -24.50 -16.47 -31.86
N SER A 454 -24.20 -17.48 -31.08
CA SER A 454 -25.13 -18.57 -30.91
C SER A 454 -26.25 -17.97 -30.06
N SER A 455 -27.36 -17.63 -30.70
CA SER A 455 -28.59 -18.06 -30.08
C SER A 455 -28.22 -19.38 -29.41
N TYR A 456 -28.30 -19.43 -28.09
CA TYR A 456 -28.03 -20.60 -27.28
C TYR A 456 -28.65 -21.81 -27.97
N LYS A 457 -27.85 -22.60 -28.66
CA LYS A 457 -28.25 -23.88 -29.23
C LYS A 457 -27.86 -24.90 -28.19
N LYS A 458 -28.87 -25.56 -27.64
CA LYS A 458 -28.81 -26.76 -26.84
C LYS A 458 -27.62 -27.62 -27.27
N SER A 459 -26.67 -27.86 -26.35
CA SER A 459 -25.48 -28.63 -26.71
C SER A 459 -25.70 -30.13 -26.61
N PHE A 460 -26.57 -30.60 -25.70
CA PHE A 460 -26.88 -32.00 -25.48
C PHE A 460 -28.13 -32.17 -24.60
N GLU A 461 -28.71 -33.38 -24.59
CA GLU A 461 -29.69 -33.83 -23.62
C GLU A 461 -29.11 -35.00 -22.80
N ALA A 462 -29.52 -35.10 -21.53
CA ALA A 462 -29.15 -36.21 -20.67
C ALA A 462 -30.26 -36.55 -19.67
N PRO A 463 -31.40 -37.04 -20.13
CA PRO A 463 -32.62 -37.23 -19.30
C PRO A 463 -32.43 -38.29 -18.21
N GLU A 464 -31.49 -39.22 -18.38
CA GLU A 464 -31.19 -40.24 -17.39
C GLU A 464 -30.10 -39.84 -16.38
N ALA A 465 -29.41 -38.71 -16.62
CA ALA A 465 -28.34 -38.25 -15.74
C ALA A 465 -28.90 -37.56 -14.49
N LYS A 466 -28.36 -37.92 -13.32
CA LYS A 466 -28.75 -37.37 -12.02
C LYS A 466 -27.67 -36.39 -11.52
N VAL A 467 -28.05 -35.15 -11.36
CA VAL A 467 -27.16 -34.06 -10.93
C VAL A 467 -27.64 -33.49 -9.60
N LEU A 468 -26.75 -33.27 -8.67
CA LEU A 468 -27.02 -32.59 -7.39
C LEU A 468 -26.32 -31.23 -7.40
N VAL A 469 -27.03 -30.15 -7.06
CA VAL A 469 -26.47 -28.84 -6.81
C VAL A 469 -26.69 -28.46 -5.35
N VAL A 470 -25.64 -28.06 -4.67
CA VAL A 470 -25.63 -27.71 -3.25
C VAL A 470 -25.18 -26.26 -3.10
N ASP A 471 -26.05 -25.41 -2.57
CA ASP A 471 -25.78 -24.00 -2.36
C ASP A 471 -26.73 -23.48 -1.26
N ASP A 472 -26.25 -22.65 -0.33
CA ASP A 472 -27.09 -22.10 0.75
C ASP A 472 -28.02 -20.99 0.28
N ASN A 473 -27.80 -20.47 -0.94
CA ASN A 473 -28.59 -19.40 -1.52
C ASN A 473 -29.64 -19.94 -2.51
N ASP A 474 -30.91 -19.78 -2.17
CA ASP A 474 -32.05 -20.21 -3.00
C ASP A 474 -32.00 -19.67 -4.44
N MET A 475 -31.47 -18.46 -4.63
CA MET A 475 -31.37 -17.85 -5.96
C MET A 475 -30.29 -18.55 -6.81
N ASN A 476 -29.15 -18.95 -6.21
CA ASN A 476 -28.12 -19.72 -6.92
C ASN A 476 -28.67 -21.09 -7.36
N LEU A 477 -29.44 -21.74 -6.50
CA LEU A 477 -30.10 -23.00 -6.82
C LEU A 477 -31.13 -22.80 -7.94
N LEU A 478 -31.91 -21.73 -7.91
CA LEU A 478 -32.88 -21.41 -8.96
C LEU A 478 -32.20 -21.12 -10.30
N VAL A 479 -31.07 -20.36 -10.28
CA VAL A 479 -30.24 -20.09 -11.47
C VAL A 479 -29.71 -21.41 -12.04
N ALA A 480 -29.10 -22.26 -11.22
CA ALA A 480 -28.61 -23.58 -11.66
C ALA A 480 -29.73 -24.44 -12.29
N LYS A 481 -30.92 -24.49 -11.65
CA LYS A 481 -32.07 -25.21 -12.14
C LYS A 481 -32.53 -24.72 -13.54
N LYS A 482 -32.56 -23.41 -13.74
CA LYS A 482 -32.98 -22.84 -15.03
C LYS A 482 -31.91 -23.02 -16.12
N LEU A 483 -30.60 -22.85 -15.75
CA LEU A 483 -29.49 -23.05 -16.68
C LEU A 483 -29.44 -24.48 -17.23
N LEU A 484 -29.79 -25.49 -16.40
CA LEU A 484 -29.77 -26.89 -16.80
C LEU A 484 -31.11 -27.40 -17.36
N ARG A 485 -32.14 -26.56 -17.44
CA ARG A 485 -33.48 -27.01 -17.92
C ARG A 485 -33.44 -27.66 -19.28
N GLU A 486 -32.68 -27.07 -20.22
CA GLU A 486 -32.59 -27.53 -21.60
C GLU A 486 -31.84 -28.87 -21.74
N THR A 487 -30.93 -29.18 -20.80
CA THR A 487 -30.19 -30.46 -20.80
C THR A 487 -31.05 -31.65 -20.36
N LYS A 488 -32.27 -31.41 -19.84
CA LYS A 488 -33.22 -32.39 -19.32
C LYS A 488 -32.68 -33.30 -18.20
N VAL A 489 -31.56 -32.95 -17.56
CA VAL A 489 -31.00 -33.73 -16.45
C VAL A 489 -31.96 -33.82 -15.27
N GLN A 490 -31.96 -34.93 -14.55
CA GLN A 490 -32.68 -35.09 -13.28
C GLN A 490 -31.93 -34.32 -12.18
N LEU A 491 -32.38 -33.08 -11.96
CA LEU A 491 -31.72 -32.17 -11.03
C LEU A 491 -32.31 -32.29 -9.62
N ALA A 492 -31.45 -32.54 -8.63
CA ALA A 492 -31.76 -32.39 -7.22
C ALA A 492 -31.04 -31.14 -6.66
N LEU A 493 -31.69 -30.49 -5.70
CA LEU A 493 -31.16 -29.28 -5.04
C LEU A 493 -31.00 -29.55 -3.53
N ALA A 494 -29.96 -29.02 -2.92
CA ALA A 494 -29.73 -29.06 -1.48
C ALA A 494 -29.33 -27.67 -1.00
N HIS A 495 -29.92 -27.20 0.11
CA HIS A 495 -29.72 -25.87 0.68
C HIS A 495 -28.62 -25.86 1.76
N SER A 496 -27.96 -26.98 2.02
CA SER A 496 -26.89 -27.11 3.00
C SER A 496 -26.08 -28.39 2.83
N GLY A 497 -24.88 -28.41 3.42
CA GLY A 497 -24.07 -29.62 3.50
C GLY A 497 -24.79 -30.80 4.18
N MET A 498 -25.58 -30.51 5.21
CA MET A 498 -26.36 -31.54 5.91
C MET A 498 -27.47 -32.14 5.03
N GLU A 499 -28.13 -31.34 4.21
CA GLU A 499 -29.12 -31.83 3.24
C GLU A 499 -28.45 -32.64 2.14
N CYS A 500 -27.30 -32.19 1.64
CA CYS A 500 -26.46 -32.95 0.71
C CYS A 500 -26.15 -34.35 1.24
N LEU A 501 -25.73 -34.47 2.49
CA LEU A 501 -25.43 -35.77 3.12
C LEU A 501 -26.65 -36.70 3.20
N LYS A 502 -27.85 -36.15 3.47
CA LYS A 502 -29.10 -36.94 3.49
C LYS A 502 -29.46 -37.44 2.10
N LEU A 503 -29.26 -36.62 1.06
CA LEU A 503 -29.57 -36.97 -0.32
C LEU A 503 -28.58 -37.99 -0.89
N THR A 504 -27.27 -37.83 -0.64
CA THR A 504 -26.23 -38.77 -1.09
C THR A 504 -26.23 -40.11 -0.36
N ALA A 505 -26.81 -40.17 0.85
CA ALA A 505 -27.07 -41.43 1.54
C ALA A 505 -28.17 -42.28 0.88
N LYS A 506 -29.12 -41.65 0.20
CA LYS A 506 -30.30 -42.34 -0.35
C LYS A 506 -30.26 -42.53 -1.85
N ASN A 507 -29.55 -41.66 -2.55
CA ASN A 507 -29.56 -41.58 -4.01
C ASN A 507 -28.12 -41.61 -4.56
N ASN A 508 -27.99 -42.14 -5.77
CA ASN A 508 -26.77 -42.04 -6.55
C ASN A 508 -26.90 -40.83 -7.51
N TYR A 509 -25.85 -40.01 -7.53
CA TYR A 509 -25.73 -38.89 -8.46
C TYR A 509 -24.52 -39.10 -9.38
N ASP A 510 -24.59 -38.64 -10.62
CA ASP A 510 -23.53 -38.75 -11.60
C ASP A 510 -22.51 -37.60 -11.42
N VAL A 511 -22.96 -36.41 -11.04
CA VAL A 511 -22.14 -35.23 -10.75
C VAL A 511 -22.78 -34.45 -9.60
N ILE A 512 -21.93 -33.88 -8.74
CA ILE A 512 -22.34 -32.99 -7.65
C ILE A 512 -21.62 -31.67 -7.82
N PHE A 513 -22.38 -30.57 -7.90
CA PHE A 513 -21.85 -29.19 -7.80
C PHE A 513 -22.06 -28.71 -6.37
N MET A 514 -21.02 -28.20 -5.74
CA MET A 514 -21.05 -27.88 -4.31
C MET A 514 -20.46 -26.52 -4.05
N ASP A 515 -21.23 -25.64 -3.42
CA ASP A 515 -20.68 -24.37 -2.94
C ASP A 515 -19.56 -24.61 -1.94
N HIS A 516 -18.44 -23.92 -2.12
CA HIS A 516 -17.30 -23.99 -1.21
C HIS A 516 -17.61 -23.32 0.14
N MET A 517 -18.35 -22.21 0.14
CA MET A 517 -18.63 -21.39 1.32
C MET A 517 -20.11 -21.51 1.70
N MET A 518 -20.43 -22.35 2.66
CA MET A 518 -21.77 -22.50 3.22
C MET A 518 -21.74 -22.34 4.74
N PRO A 519 -22.80 -21.79 5.35
CA PRO A 519 -22.95 -21.71 6.81
C PRO A 519 -22.94 -23.10 7.46
N GLU A 520 -22.53 -23.18 8.72
CA GLU A 520 -22.47 -24.38 9.57
C GLU A 520 -21.50 -25.47 9.07
N MET A 521 -21.54 -25.82 7.77
CA MET A 521 -20.70 -26.86 7.17
C MET A 521 -20.31 -26.42 5.75
N ASP A 522 -19.03 -26.08 5.57
CA ASP A 522 -18.49 -25.70 4.28
C ASP A 522 -18.42 -26.85 3.27
N GLY A 523 -18.16 -26.52 2.00
CA GLY A 523 -18.13 -27.48 0.91
C GLY A 523 -17.01 -28.51 1.06
N GLU A 524 -15.83 -28.14 1.61
CA GLU A 524 -14.70 -29.06 1.83
C GLU A 524 -15.09 -30.14 2.83
N LYS A 525 -15.59 -29.74 3.98
CA LYS A 525 -16.05 -30.67 5.02
C LYS A 525 -17.22 -31.53 4.55
N THR A 526 -18.16 -30.96 3.78
CA THR A 526 -19.28 -31.70 3.21
C THR A 526 -18.78 -32.77 2.23
N MET A 527 -17.86 -32.41 1.35
CA MET A 527 -17.23 -33.34 0.41
C MET A 527 -16.54 -34.48 1.13
N ASP A 528 -15.73 -34.20 2.16
CA ASP A 528 -15.04 -35.22 2.96
C ASP A 528 -16.04 -36.18 3.61
N LEU A 529 -17.14 -35.70 4.13
CA LEU A 529 -18.18 -36.52 4.72
C LEU A 529 -18.90 -37.37 3.66
N VAL A 530 -19.16 -36.85 2.46
CA VAL A 530 -19.72 -37.64 1.33
C VAL A 530 -18.75 -38.77 0.94
N ARG A 531 -17.45 -38.47 0.84
CA ARG A 531 -16.41 -39.46 0.51
C ARG A 531 -16.32 -40.58 1.55
N ASN A 532 -16.53 -40.27 2.82
CA ASN A 532 -16.41 -41.21 3.94
C ASN A 532 -17.74 -41.77 4.43
N GLN A 533 -18.88 -41.47 3.76
CA GLN A 533 -20.20 -41.88 4.18
C GLN A 533 -20.39 -43.42 4.10
N GLN A 534 -20.61 -44.06 5.25
CA GLN A 534 -20.84 -45.51 5.30
C GLN A 534 -22.17 -45.84 4.61
N GLY A 535 -22.13 -46.71 3.60
CA GLY A 535 -23.30 -47.08 2.82
C GLY A 535 -23.79 -46.03 1.84
N GLY A 536 -23.10 -44.89 1.71
CA GLY A 536 -23.47 -43.81 0.75
C GLY A 536 -23.12 -44.17 -0.69
N PHE A 537 -23.99 -43.74 -1.62
CA PHE A 537 -23.89 -44.10 -3.04
C PHE A 537 -22.90 -43.18 -3.81
N CYS A 538 -22.54 -41.99 -3.27
CA CYS A 538 -21.80 -40.95 -3.99
C CYS A 538 -20.31 -40.85 -3.59
N ARG A 539 -19.72 -41.90 -3.00
CA ARG A 539 -18.32 -41.88 -2.53
C ARG A 539 -17.29 -41.66 -3.65
N LYS A 540 -17.60 -42.02 -4.88
CA LYS A 540 -16.72 -41.87 -6.04
C LYS A 540 -17.28 -40.84 -7.07
N THR A 541 -18.43 -40.25 -6.80
CA THR A 541 -19.07 -39.29 -7.69
C THR A 541 -18.18 -38.06 -7.85
N PRO A 542 -17.97 -37.52 -9.07
CA PRO A 542 -17.29 -36.25 -9.28
C PRO A 542 -17.98 -35.12 -8.50
N ILE A 543 -17.20 -34.39 -7.68
CA ILE A 543 -17.68 -33.22 -6.93
C ILE A 543 -16.93 -32.01 -7.45
N ILE A 544 -17.65 -31.04 -7.98
CA ILE A 544 -17.15 -29.81 -8.59
C ILE A 544 -17.43 -28.65 -7.63
N ALA A 545 -16.39 -27.94 -7.23
CA ALA A 545 -16.53 -26.79 -6.32
C ALA A 545 -17.14 -25.59 -7.07
N LEU A 546 -18.17 -24.95 -6.50
CA LEU A 546 -18.65 -23.64 -6.90
C LEU A 546 -17.95 -22.58 -6.03
N THR A 547 -17.23 -21.64 -6.64
CA THR A 547 -16.41 -20.68 -5.88
C THR A 547 -16.55 -19.26 -6.35
N ALA A 548 -16.58 -18.31 -5.42
CA ALA A 548 -16.51 -16.88 -5.73
C ALA A 548 -15.11 -16.42 -6.14
N ASN A 549 -14.07 -17.26 -5.93
CA ASN A 549 -12.67 -16.91 -6.15
C ASN A 549 -12.01 -17.86 -7.16
N ALA A 550 -11.94 -17.44 -8.41
CA ALA A 550 -11.32 -18.16 -9.52
C ALA A 550 -9.92 -17.59 -9.85
N MET A 551 -9.05 -17.47 -8.83
CA MET A 551 -7.69 -16.97 -9.04
C MET A 551 -6.81 -18.05 -9.68
N SER A 552 -5.72 -17.60 -10.33
CA SER A 552 -4.65 -18.46 -10.84
C SER A 552 -4.15 -19.42 -9.75
N GLY A 553 -4.10 -20.72 -10.06
CA GLY A 553 -3.80 -21.78 -9.08
C GLY A 553 -5.02 -22.32 -8.32
N ALA A 554 -6.25 -21.84 -8.59
CA ALA A 554 -7.46 -22.38 -7.96
C ALA A 554 -7.68 -23.85 -8.31
N GLU A 555 -7.38 -24.29 -9.54
CA GLU A 555 -7.50 -25.67 -9.97
C GLU A 555 -6.64 -26.60 -9.10
N GLU A 556 -5.37 -26.29 -8.93
CA GLU A 556 -4.45 -27.07 -8.12
C GLU A 556 -4.85 -27.07 -6.64
N LYS A 557 -5.35 -25.94 -6.14
CA LYS A 557 -5.87 -25.79 -4.79
C LYS A 557 -7.07 -26.70 -4.55
N TYR A 558 -8.11 -26.62 -5.41
CA TYR A 558 -9.32 -27.43 -5.24
C TYR A 558 -9.07 -28.92 -5.47
N ARG A 559 -8.17 -29.29 -6.38
CA ARG A 559 -7.72 -30.67 -6.55
C ARG A 559 -6.97 -31.21 -5.30
N LYS A 560 -6.12 -30.39 -4.68
CA LYS A 560 -5.45 -30.76 -3.41
C LYS A 560 -6.43 -30.93 -2.25
N MET A 561 -7.53 -30.17 -2.23
CA MET A 561 -8.62 -30.31 -1.27
C MET A 561 -9.45 -31.59 -1.52
N GLY A 562 -9.40 -32.20 -2.71
CA GLY A 562 -10.14 -33.43 -3.04
C GLY A 562 -11.32 -33.23 -3.99
N PHE A 563 -11.58 -32.00 -4.46
CA PHE A 563 -12.58 -31.77 -5.50
C PHE A 563 -12.09 -32.27 -6.86
N SER A 564 -13.03 -32.68 -7.72
CA SER A 564 -12.69 -33.16 -9.07
C SER A 564 -12.36 -32.01 -10.02
N ASP A 565 -13.03 -30.86 -9.83
CA ASP A 565 -12.84 -29.63 -10.60
C ASP A 565 -13.45 -28.44 -9.85
N TYR A 566 -13.42 -27.24 -10.45
CA TYR A 566 -14.08 -26.05 -9.91
C TYR A 566 -14.78 -25.24 -10.99
N LEU A 567 -15.78 -24.43 -10.58
CA LEU A 567 -16.50 -23.49 -11.44
C LEU A 567 -16.67 -22.17 -10.70
N ALA A 568 -16.31 -21.08 -11.37
CA ALA A 568 -16.43 -19.74 -10.81
C ALA A 568 -17.88 -19.27 -10.74
N LYS A 569 -18.25 -18.62 -9.64
CA LYS A 569 -19.49 -17.82 -9.54
C LYS A 569 -19.23 -16.39 -10.01
N PRO A 570 -20.13 -15.75 -10.80
CA PRO A 570 -21.48 -16.24 -11.18
C PRO A 570 -21.40 -17.37 -12.20
N ILE A 571 -22.29 -18.36 -12.06
CA ILE A 571 -22.32 -19.55 -12.90
C ILE A 571 -22.66 -19.13 -14.35
N ASN A 572 -21.70 -19.36 -15.25
CA ASN A 572 -21.90 -19.21 -16.69
C ASN A 572 -22.52 -20.47 -17.26
N GLY A 573 -23.65 -20.37 -17.98
CA GLY A 573 -24.38 -21.52 -18.51
C GLY A 573 -23.56 -22.38 -19.46
N ILE A 574 -22.73 -21.78 -20.33
CA ILE A 574 -21.89 -22.51 -21.27
C ILE A 574 -20.82 -23.34 -20.54
N LEU A 575 -20.18 -22.74 -19.56
CA LEU A 575 -19.15 -23.44 -18.75
C LEU A 575 -19.79 -24.52 -17.87
N PHE A 576 -21.01 -24.27 -17.38
CA PHE A 576 -21.74 -25.23 -16.56
C PHE A 576 -22.09 -26.49 -17.36
N GLU A 577 -22.59 -26.33 -18.60
CA GLU A 577 -22.85 -27.44 -19.51
C GLU A 577 -21.58 -28.15 -19.97
N ALA A 578 -20.50 -27.42 -20.23
CA ALA A 578 -19.20 -28.01 -20.55
C ALA A 578 -18.66 -28.88 -19.42
N MET A 579 -18.84 -28.46 -18.15
CA MET A 579 -18.50 -29.29 -16.98
C MET A 579 -19.35 -30.55 -16.90
N LEU A 580 -20.64 -30.47 -17.16
CA LEU A 580 -21.51 -31.65 -17.24
C LEU A 580 -21.03 -32.62 -18.32
N LEU A 581 -20.78 -32.15 -19.54
CA LEU A 581 -20.27 -33.00 -20.64
C LEU A 581 -18.95 -33.68 -20.28
N ARG A 582 -18.11 -33.04 -19.51
CA ARG A 582 -16.82 -33.57 -19.10
C ARG A 582 -16.92 -34.71 -18.08
N TYR A 583 -17.90 -34.62 -17.16
CA TYR A 583 -18.00 -35.52 -16.01
C TYR A 583 -19.17 -36.49 -16.05
N LEU A 584 -20.21 -36.28 -16.93
CA LEU A 584 -21.28 -37.22 -17.11
C LEU A 584 -20.83 -38.50 -17.83
N PRO A 585 -21.38 -39.67 -17.51
CA PRO A 585 -21.19 -40.89 -18.27
C PRO A 585 -21.64 -40.71 -19.73
N LYS A 586 -20.79 -41.04 -20.69
CA LYS A 586 -21.06 -40.87 -22.12
C LYS A 586 -22.32 -41.57 -22.59
N GLU A 587 -22.68 -42.66 -21.91
CA GLU A 587 -23.85 -43.49 -22.20
C GLU A 587 -25.19 -42.78 -21.89
N ARG A 588 -25.16 -41.70 -21.10
CA ARG A 588 -26.33 -40.90 -20.71
C ARG A 588 -26.48 -39.60 -21.49
N ILE A 589 -25.60 -39.33 -22.44
CA ILE A 589 -25.59 -38.11 -23.24
C ILE A 589 -26.20 -38.39 -24.61
N GLU A 590 -27.22 -37.61 -24.94
CA GLU A 590 -27.89 -37.61 -26.26
C GLU A 590 -27.52 -36.29 -26.96
N TYR A 591 -27.09 -36.34 -28.25
CA TYR A 591 -26.66 -35.17 -29.03
C TYR A 591 -27.74 -34.68 -29.98
#